data_12594bcff33619fe172d7fdb7ea79299
#
_entry.id   12594bcff33619fe172d7fdb7ea79299
#
_cell.length_a   1.000
_cell.length_b   1.000
_cell.length_c   1.000
_cell.angle_alpha   90.00
_cell.angle_beta   90.00
_cell.angle_gamma   90.00
#
_symmetry.space_group_name_H-M   'P 1'
#
loop_
_entity.id
_entity.type
_entity.pdbx_description
1 polymer ?
#
loop_
_entity_poly.entity_id
_entity_poly.type
_entity_poly.pdbx_seq_one_letter_code
_entity_poly.pdbx_strand_id
1 'polypeptide(L)'
;MKTKLLTLLALFAMLPLVAMADEEGAELNCTVEVNAQQINLSNKQIFQTLQEAITEYMNNTKWTDAQFAINEKIVCKLFLTVAEYNEGTGQMKGNLQIQSQRPVYNSNYMTTIFNFKDTKIDFVYEENEPLIYSDQDMQSNLTAILNFYAFLIIGMDFDTFGLKSGDPYFEKAANVVRMAQTSGESGWKAFEDRKNRSALLSVFTDKPTEGYREMLYNYHRLGLDQMSVSVDKGRSTITKQIDLLKAIYDADPMNVCLTMFKDAKLDELVNVYSKANSSERESVYETLYALYPTEQTRLNKIKNPDNTN
;
A
#
# COMPACT_ATOMS: atom_id res chain seq x y z
N MET A 1 -68.92 39.95 32.53
CA MET A 1 -68.05 38.85 32.94
C MET A 1 -66.94 38.74 31.96
N LYS A 2 -65.73 39.00 32.35
CA LYS A 2 -64.53 39.15 31.47
C LYS A 2 -63.79 37.81 31.46
N THR A 3 -63.77 37.13 30.31
CA THR A 3 -62.98 35.94 30.09
C THR A 3 -61.58 36.33 29.64
N LYS A 4 -60.57 36.05 30.43
CA LYS A 4 -59.18 36.25 30.07
C LYS A 4 -58.67 35.10 29.23
N LEU A 5 -58.25 35.39 28.02
CA LEU A 5 -57.58 34.47 27.11
C LEU A 5 -56.09 34.41 27.49
N LEU A 6 -55.64 33.26 27.97
CA LEU A 6 -54.22 33.00 28.29
C LEU A 6 -53.52 32.54 27.03
N THR A 7 -52.71 33.39 26.42
CA THR A 7 -51.82 33.00 25.32
C THR A 7 -50.56 32.37 25.86
N LEU A 8 -50.45 31.04 25.67
CA LEU A 8 -49.24 30.28 25.97
C LEU A 8 -48.23 30.45 24.83
N LEU A 9 -47.20 31.24 25.07
CA LEU A 9 -46.07 31.42 24.14
C LEU A 9 -45.13 30.21 24.27
N ALA A 10 -45.22 29.26 23.35
CA ALA A 10 -44.25 28.17 23.26
C ALA A 10 -42.96 28.72 22.66
N LEU A 11 -41.98 28.97 23.51
CA LEU A 11 -40.59 29.27 23.13
C LEU A 11 -39.93 27.99 22.64
N PHE A 12 -39.94 27.77 21.31
CA PHE A 12 -39.20 26.68 20.70
C PHE A 12 -37.71 27.05 20.70
N ALA A 13 -36.98 26.56 21.68
CA ALA A 13 -35.53 26.67 21.73
C ALA A 13 -34.95 25.90 20.53
N MET A 14 -34.60 26.59 19.46
CA MET A 14 -33.70 26.07 18.41
C MET A 14 -32.34 25.84 19.05
N LEU A 15 -32.10 24.65 19.53
CA LEU A 15 -30.78 24.15 19.73
C LEU A 15 -30.11 24.10 18.35
N PRO A 16 -28.96 24.77 18.13
CA PRO A 16 -28.19 24.53 16.92
C PRO A 16 -27.79 23.05 16.96
N LEU A 17 -28.29 22.28 16.01
CA LEU A 17 -27.72 20.98 15.68
C LEU A 17 -26.31 21.31 15.17
N VAL A 18 -25.32 21.31 16.08
CA VAL A 18 -23.92 21.25 15.69
C VAL A 18 -23.82 19.87 15.03
N ALA A 19 -23.97 19.86 13.71
CA ALA A 19 -23.45 18.76 12.92
C ALA A 19 -21.98 18.68 13.31
N MET A 20 -21.60 17.68 14.09
CA MET A 20 -20.22 17.26 14.13
C MET A 20 -19.92 16.94 12.67
N ALA A 21 -19.24 17.85 11.98
CA ALA A 21 -18.53 17.52 10.79
C ALA A 21 -17.59 16.41 11.27
N ASP A 22 -17.86 15.18 10.88
CA ASP A 22 -16.84 14.13 10.92
C ASP A 22 -15.64 14.79 10.24
N GLU A 23 -14.53 14.89 10.95
CA GLU A 23 -13.29 15.38 10.35
C GLU A 23 -13.08 14.50 9.12
N GLU A 24 -13.26 15.09 7.94
CA GLU A 24 -12.97 14.45 6.67
C GLU A 24 -11.49 14.10 6.72
N GLY A 25 -11.20 12.90 7.23
CA GLY A 25 -9.85 12.44 7.47
C GLY A 25 -9.18 12.07 6.15
N ALA A 26 -7.89 12.34 6.05
CA ALA A 26 -7.06 11.78 5.00
C ALA A 26 -7.23 10.25 4.93
N GLU A 27 -7.07 9.69 3.75
CA GLU A 27 -7.39 8.30 3.43
C GLU A 27 -6.44 7.29 4.06
N LEU A 28 -5.23 7.72 4.43
CA LEU A 28 -4.18 6.86 4.96
C LEU A 28 -4.15 6.89 6.50
N ASN A 29 -3.85 5.74 7.07
CA ASN A 29 -3.42 5.56 8.45
C ASN A 29 -2.00 4.98 8.41
N CYS A 30 -1.04 5.87 8.24
CA CYS A 30 0.36 5.53 7.96
C CYS A 30 1.20 5.61 9.22
N THR A 31 1.83 4.50 9.61
CA THR A 31 2.89 4.48 10.61
C THR A 31 4.24 4.70 9.93
N VAL A 32 4.98 5.72 10.37
CA VAL A 32 6.31 6.03 9.82
C VAL A 32 7.38 5.78 10.87
N GLU A 33 8.46 5.16 10.45
CA GLU A 33 9.64 4.93 11.29
C GLU A 33 10.90 5.28 10.50
N VAL A 34 11.77 6.12 11.08
CA VAL A 34 13.06 6.50 10.49
C VAL A 34 14.19 5.89 11.31
N ASN A 35 14.91 4.96 10.70
CA ASN A 35 16.07 4.31 11.30
C ASN A 35 17.37 4.91 10.75
N ALA A 36 18.10 5.61 11.63
CA ALA A 36 19.41 6.19 11.36
C ALA A 36 20.47 5.70 12.35
N GLN A 37 20.36 4.45 12.81
CA GLN A 37 21.29 3.89 13.81
C GLN A 37 22.73 3.84 13.31
N GLN A 38 22.91 3.63 11.99
CA GLN A 38 24.23 3.55 11.37
C GLN A 38 24.90 4.92 11.18
N ILE A 39 24.13 6.02 11.31
CA ILE A 39 24.67 7.37 11.17
C ILE A 39 25.34 7.79 12.50
N ASN A 40 26.62 8.05 12.42
CA ASN A 40 27.40 8.54 13.58
C ASN A 40 27.29 10.07 13.67
N LEU A 41 26.26 10.54 14.35
CA LEU A 41 25.97 11.96 14.58
C LEU A 41 25.69 12.20 16.06
N SER A 42 26.22 13.29 16.62
CA SER A 42 26.04 13.64 18.04
C SER A 42 24.59 14.04 18.35
N ASN A 43 23.94 14.75 17.44
CA ASN A 43 22.52 15.11 17.53
C ASN A 43 21.75 14.44 16.38
N LYS A 44 20.78 13.62 16.75
CA LYS A 44 19.91 12.91 15.78
C LYS A 44 18.52 13.50 15.65
N GLN A 45 18.33 14.75 16.14
CA GLN A 45 17.04 15.44 16.13
C GLN A 45 16.44 15.53 14.71
N ILE A 46 17.28 15.77 13.69
CA ILE A 46 16.84 15.85 12.29
C ILE A 46 16.10 14.59 11.81
N PHE A 47 16.47 13.40 12.27
CA PHE A 47 15.78 12.17 11.90
C PHE A 47 14.44 12.01 12.59
N GLN A 48 14.30 12.56 13.81
CA GLN A 48 13.03 12.60 14.52
C GLN A 48 12.08 13.60 13.85
N THR A 49 12.54 14.82 13.54
CA THR A 49 11.73 15.82 12.83
C THR A 49 11.34 15.34 11.43
N LEU A 50 12.23 14.64 10.74
CA LEU A 50 11.90 14.00 9.45
C LEU A 50 10.78 12.95 9.61
N GLN A 51 10.86 12.10 10.64
CA GLN A 51 9.81 11.11 10.90
C GLN A 51 8.46 11.78 11.18
N GLU A 52 8.45 12.82 12.01
CA GLU A 52 7.25 13.59 12.33
C GLU A 52 6.68 14.27 11.08
N ALA A 53 7.52 14.92 10.25
CA ALA A 53 7.11 15.58 9.02
C ALA A 53 6.51 14.59 8.00
N ILE A 54 7.15 13.41 7.80
CA ILE A 54 6.60 12.37 6.90
C ILE A 54 5.29 11.82 7.46
N THR A 55 5.19 11.61 8.78
CA THR A 55 3.97 11.10 9.42
C THR A 55 2.81 12.07 9.22
N GLU A 56 3.03 13.35 9.48
CA GLU A 56 2.05 14.41 9.27
C GLU A 56 1.66 14.52 7.80
N TYR A 57 2.63 14.53 6.89
CA TYR A 57 2.39 14.62 5.46
C TYR A 57 1.52 13.46 4.94
N MET A 58 1.85 12.22 5.30
CA MET A 58 1.11 11.04 4.83
C MET A 58 -0.32 10.97 5.39
N ASN A 59 -0.50 11.39 6.65
CA ASN A 59 -1.78 11.22 7.35
C ASN A 59 -2.72 12.43 7.26
N ASN A 60 -2.21 13.63 6.90
CA ASN A 60 -3.02 14.83 6.85
C ASN A 60 -3.26 15.34 5.42
N THR A 61 -2.47 14.87 4.43
CA THR A 61 -2.72 15.21 3.03
C THR A 61 -4.00 14.52 2.54
N LYS A 62 -4.91 15.28 1.94
CA LYS A 62 -6.07 14.74 1.24
C LYS A 62 -5.64 14.27 -0.15
N TRP A 63 -5.57 12.95 -0.33
CA TRP A 63 -5.07 12.32 -1.55
C TRP A 63 -6.13 12.17 -2.63
N THR A 64 -7.41 12.09 -2.21
CA THR A 64 -8.55 11.80 -3.10
C THR A 64 -9.75 12.70 -2.77
N ASP A 65 -10.77 12.66 -3.61
CA ASP A 65 -12.07 13.27 -3.33
C ASP A 65 -13.02 12.30 -2.62
N ALA A 66 -12.59 11.06 -2.36
CA ALA A 66 -13.38 10.08 -1.63
C ALA A 66 -13.46 10.43 -0.14
N GLN A 67 -14.57 10.06 0.48
CA GLN A 67 -14.76 10.21 1.93
C GLN A 67 -14.46 8.88 2.61
N PHE A 68 -13.58 8.91 3.58
CA PHE A 68 -13.20 7.76 4.39
C PHE A 68 -13.63 7.97 5.84
N ALA A 69 -14.39 7.04 6.38
CA ALA A 69 -14.59 6.98 7.82
C ALA A 69 -13.27 6.55 8.51
N ILE A 70 -13.13 6.85 9.81
CA ILE A 70 -11.89 6.57 10.56
C ILE A 70 -11.48 5.09 10.49
N ASN A 71 -12.45 4.18 10.47
CA ASN A 71 -12.24 2.73 10.38
C ASN A 71 -12.05 2.21 8.94
N GLU A 72 -12.21 3.07 7.94
CA GLU A 72 -11.98 2.74 6.52
C GLU A 72 -10.60 3.17 6.02
N LYS A 73 -9.86 3.96 6.83
CA LYS A 73 -8.51 4.40 6.45
C LYS A 73 -7.61 3.24 6.12
N ILE A 74 -6.84 3.41 5.05
CA ILE A 74 -5.90 2.39 4.54
C ILE A 74 -4.71 2.30 5.48
N VAL A 75 -4.55 1.14 6.12
CA VAL A 75 -3.42 0.89 7.02
C VAL A 75 -2.15 0.67 6.21
N CYS A 76 -1.14 1.51 6.46
CA CYS A 76 0.16 1.36 5.83
C CYS A 76 1.32 1.69 6.77
N LYS A 77 2.50 1.20 6.41
CA LYS A 77 3.75 1.44 7.14
C LYS A 77 4.85 1.83 6.17
N LEU A 78 5.60 2.88 6.54
CA LEU A 78 6.83 3.32 5.90
C LEU A 78 7.98 3.15 6.88
N PHE A 79 8.98 2.35 6.51
CA PHE A 79 10.20 2.18 7.30
C PHE A 79 11.40 2.66 6.47
N LEU A 80 11.85 3.89 6.78
CA LEU A 80 12.98 4.53 6.13
C LEU A 80 14.27 4.20 6.88
N THR A 81 15.20 3.51 6.21
CA THR A 81 16.55 3.32 6.71
C THR A 81 17.46 4.33 6.04
N VAL A 82 18.00 5.28 6.81
CA VAL A 82 19.03 6.23 6.35
C VAL A 82 20.39 5.57 6.46
N ALA A 83 21.04 5.32 5.33
CA ALA A 83 22.36 4.70 5.26
C ALA A 83 23.49 5.74 5.16
N GLU A 84 23.22 6.89 4.52
CA GLU A 84 24.15 7.99 4.36
C GLU A 84 23.44 9.32 4.68
N TYR A 85 24.16 10.21 5.35
CA TYR A 85 23.70 11.56 5.63
C TYR A 85 24.86 12.55 5.51
N ASN A 86 24.66 13.63 4.78
CA ASN A 86 25.60 14.72 4.66
C ASN A 86 25.06 15.94 5.43
N GLU A 87 25.64 16.22 6.59
CA GLU A 87 25.22 17.31 7.48
C GLU A 87 25.32 18.70 6.82
N GLY A 88 26.29 18.89 5.90
CA GLY A 88 26.50 20.17 5.22
C GLY A 88 25.48 20.50 4.12
N THR A 89 24.81 19.49 3.58
CA THR A 89 23.86 19.65 2.46
C THR A 89 22.46 19.14 2.78
N GLY A 90 22.25 18.49 3.92
CA GLY A 90 20.98 17.85 4.26
C GLY A 90 20.68 16.60 3.44
N GLN A 91 21.59 16.14 2.54
CA GLN A 91 21.36 14.99 1.68
C GLN A 91 21.33 13.69 2.47
N MET A 92 20.32 12.89 2.23
CA MET A 92 20.10 11.56 2.81
C MET A 92 19.93 10.51 1.73
N LYS A 93 20.61 9.36 1.90
CA LYS A 93 20.43 8.18 1.04
C LYS A 93 20.11 6.96 1.86
N GLY A 94 19.35 6.05 1.27
CA GLY A 94 18.97 4.84 1.98
C GLY A 94 18.01 3.94 1.23
N ASN A 95 17.13 3.31 1.99
CA ASN A 95 16.05 2.50 1.44
C ASN A 95 14.75 2.72 2.23
N LEU A 96 13.64 2.52 1.55
CA LEU A 96 12.30 2.63 2.10
C LEU A 96 11.59 1.29 1.96
N GLN A 97 11.17 0.69 3.08
CA GLN A 97 10.26 -0.43 3.09
C GLN A 97 8.83 0.11 3.20
N ILE A 98 7.99 -0.31 2.27
CA ILE A 98 6.58 0.11 2.19
C ILE A 98 5.70 -1.11 2.37
N GLN A 99 4.71 -1.02 3.25
CA GLN A 99 3.70 -2.05 3.43
C GLN A 99 2.31 -1.42 3.50
N SER A 100 1.32 -2.06 2.85
CA SER A 100 -0.09 -1.74 3.07
C SER A 100 -0.91 -3.00 3.33
N GLN A 101 -1.99 -2.84 4.10
CA GLN A 101 -2.87 -3.93 4.52
C GLN A 101 -4.33 -3.48 4.46
N ARG A 102 -5.23 -4.45 4.28
CA ARG A 102 -6.68 -4.25 4.41
C ARG A 102 -7.32 -5.35 5.26
N PRO A 103 -8.44 -5.08 5.91
CA PRO A 103 -9.21 -6.13 6.58
C PRO A 103 -9.84 -7.08 5.55
N VAL A 104 -9.88 -8.37 5.88
CA VAL A 104 -10.66 -9.37 5.14
C VAL A 104 -12.08 -9.36 5.67
N TYR A 105 -13.06 -9.34 4.76
CA TYR A 105 -14.47 -9.24 5.10
C TYR A 105 -14.92 -10.33 6.11
N ASN A 106 -15.65 -9.90 7.12
CA ASN A 106 -16.20 -10.73 8.19
C ASN A 106 -15.15 -11.59 8.91
N SER A 107 -13.95 -11.04 9.13
CA SER A 107 -12.86 -11.66 9.87
C SER A 107 -12.02 -10.60 10.62
N ASN A 108 -11.20 -11.06 11.57
CA ASN A 108 -10.21 -10.20 12.25
C ASN A 108 -8.84 -10.23 11.53
N TYR A 109 -8.77 -10.83 10.36
CA TYR A 109 -7.53 -10.98 9.60
C TYR A 109 -7.25 -9.77 8.75
N MET A 110 -6.01 -9.26 8.84
CA MET A 110 -5.48 -8.20 7.97
C MET A 110 -4.61 -8.84 6.91
N THR A 111 -5.00 -8.70 5.63
CA THR A 111 -4.22 -9.20 4.51
C THR A 111 -3.27 -8.13 4.00
N THR A 112 -2.01 -8.50 3.74
CA THR A 112 -1.03 -7.60 3.14
C THR A 112 -1.33 -7.48 1.64
N ILE A 113 -1.59 -6.25 1.17
CA ILE A 113 -1.79 -5.94 -0.25
C ILE A 113 -0.44 -5.70 -0.92
N PHE A 114 0.40 -4.90 -0.28
CA PHE A 114 1.66 -4.43 -0.81
C PHE A 114 2.77 -4.59 0.22
N ASN A 115 3.92 -5.09 -0.22
CA ASN A 115 5.15 -5.16 0.56
C ASN A 115 6.33 -5.03 -0.40
N PHE A 116 7.04 -3.90 -0.32
CA PHE A 116 8.09 -3.57 -1.29
C PHE A 116 9.23 -2.80 -0.64
N LYS A 117 10.45 -3.05 -1.09
CA LYS A 117 11.65 -2.35 -0.67
C LYS A 117 12.21 -1.52 -1.82
N ASP A 118 12.07 -0.20 -1.74
CA ASP A 118 12.72 0.75 -2.64
C ASP A 118 14.14 1.04 -2.15
N THR A 119 15.12 0.73 -2.97
CA THR A 119 16.55 0.93 -2.68
C THR A 119 17.12 2.20 -3.32
N LYS A 120 16.29 2.99 -4.02
CA LYS A 120 16.68 4.20 -4.73
C LYS A 120 16.18 5.46 -3.99
N ILE A 121 16.41 5.49 -2.68
CA ILE A 121 16.03 6.63 -1.84
C ILE A 121 17.22 7.57 -1.72
N ASP A 122 17.05 8.76 -2.26
CA ASP A 122 18.01 9.85 -2.26
C ASP A 122 17.22 11.17 -2.25
N PHE A 123 17.39 12.01 -1.22
CA PHE A 123 16.68 13.28 -1.09
C PHE A 123 17.44 14.23 -0.16
N VAL A 124 17.12 15.51 -0.26
CA VAL A 124 17.56 16.54 0.68
C VAL A 124 16.42 16.84 1.63
N TYR A 125 16.73 17.00 2.92
CA TYR A 125 15.81 17.45 3.95
C TYR A 125 16.54 18.40 4.90
N GLU A 126 15.92 19.55 5.15
CA GLU A 126 16.37 20.52 6.18
C GLU A 126 15.46 20.43 7.41
N GLU A 127 16.04 20.56 8.58
CA GLU A 127 15.29 20.45 9.84
C GLU A 127 14.16 21.49 9.90
N ASN A 128 12.95 21.02 10.19
CA ASN A 128 11.71 21.80 10.23
C ASN A 128 11.25 22.36 8.86
N GLU A 129 11.78 21.89 7.74
CA GLU A 129 11.24 22.22 6.43
C GLU A 129 9.85 21.60 6.28
N PRO A 130 8.79 22.38 5.97
CA PRO A 130 7.46 21.83 5.75
C PRO A 130 7.41 21.03 4.43
N LEU A 131 6.86 19.83 4.48
CA LEU A 131 6.56 19.07 3.27
C LEU A 131 5.25 19.59 2.68
N ILE A 132 5.31 20.09 1.43
CA ILE A 132 4.15 20.69 0.75
C ILE A 132 3.70 19.78 -0.37
N TYR A 133 2.40 19.42 -0.37
CA TYR A 133 1.79 18.66 -1.45
C TYR A 133 1.50 19.56 -2.66
N SER A 134 1.87 19.09 -3.84
CA SER A 134 1.46 19.65 -5.12
C SER A 134 1.22 18.50 -6.11
N ASP A 135 0.15 18.59 -6.88
CA ASP A 135 -0.17 17.68 -7.99
C ASP A 135 0.34 18.22 -9.34
N GLN A 136 0.83 19.46 -9.37
CA GLN A 136 1.27 20.15 -10.59
C GLN A 136 2.79 20.24 -10.69
N ASP A 137 3.50 20.32 -9.55
CA ASP A 137 4.93 20.54 -9.49
C ASP A 137 5.61 19.57 -8.53
N MET A 138 6.82 19.15 -8.88
CA MET A 138 7.70 18.40 -7.99
C MET A 138 8.38 19.37 -7.02
N GLN A 139 7.92 19.41 -5.77
CA GLN A 139 8.50 20.30 -4.74
C GLN A 139 9.88 19.81 -4.27
N SER A 140 10.01 18.51 -4.03
CA SER A 140 11.27 17.86 -3.67
C SER A 140 11.23 16.38 -4.08
N ASN A 141 12.41 15.71 -4.10
CA ASN A 141 12.42 14.26 -4.36
C ASN A 141 11.75 13.47 -3.23
N LEU A 142 11.84 13.94 -1.98
CA LEU A 142 11.15 13.32 -0.85
C LEU A 142 9.63 13.35 -1.05
N THR A 143 9.04 14.52 -1.33
CA THR A 143 7.59 14.64 -1.56
C THR A 143 7.14 13.86 -2.78
N ALA A 144 7.94 13.81 -3.86
CA ALA A 144 7.63 12.98 -5.02
C ALA A 144 7.59 11.47 -4.66
N ILE A 145 8.54 10.98 -3.86
CA ILE A 145 8.56 9.58 -3.38
C ILE A 145 7.30 9.29 -2.54
N LEU A 146 6.96 10.17 -1.61
CA LEU A 146 5.79 10.02 -0.75
C LEU A 146 4.48 10.05 -1.55
N ASN A 147 4.33 11.01 -2.48
CA ASN A 147 3.17 11.10 -3.39
C ASN A 147 3.00 9.83 -4.23
N PHE A 148 4.10 9.35 -4.80
CA PHE A 148 4.08 8.13 -5.60
C PHE A 148 3.55 6.93 -4.80
N TYR A 149 4.09 6.69 -3.60
CA TYR A 149 3.66 5.56 -2.78
C TYR A 149 2.27 5.75 -2.19
N ALA A 150 1.86 6.97 -1.85
CA ALA A 150 0.49 7.23 -1.42
C ALA A 150 -0.52 6.86 -2.51
N PHE A 151 -0.33 7.33 -3.76
CA PHE A 151 -1.21 6.99 -4.86
C PHE A 151 -1.16 5.51 -5.24
N LEU A 152 0.02 4.89 -5.17
CA LEU A 152 0.15 3.45 -5.44
C LEU A 152 -0.61 2.61 -4.41
N ILE A 153 -0.47 2.92 -3.12
CA ILE A 153 -1.18 2.25 -2.02
C ILE A 153 -2.70 2.40 -2.19
N ILE A 154 -3.17 3.62 -2.42
CA ILE A 154 -4.60 3.90 -2.61
C ILE A 154 -5.13 3.17 -3.85
N GLY A 155 -4.42 3.25 -4.99
CA GLY A 155 -4.81 2.56 -6.22
C GLY A 155 -4.90 1.05 -6.04
N MET A 156 -3.94 0.45 -5.36
CA MET A 156 -3.97 -0.99 -5.06
C MET A 156 -5.11 -1.35 -4.11
N ASP A 157 -5.35 -0.56 -3.08
CA ASP A 157 -6.45 -0.80 -2.15
C ASP A 157 -7.80 -0.80 -2.89
N PHE A 158 -8.06 0.21 -3.71
CA PHE A 158 -9.26 0.30 -4.53
C PHE A 158 -9.40 -0.89 -5.49
N ASP A 159 -8.33 -1.32 -6.14
CA ASP A 159 -8.34 -2.51 -7.01
C ASP A 159 -8.71 -3.80 -6.26
N THR A 160 -8.47 -3.88 -4.95
CA THR A 160 -8.89 -5.06 -4.17
C THR A 160 -10.39 -5.10 -3.87
N PHE A 161 -11.10 -3.98 -3.99
CA PHE A 161 -12.55 -3.88 -3.77
C PHE A 161 -13.35 -3.83 -5.07
N GLY A 162 -12.81 -3.23 -6.13
CA GLY A 162 -13.45 -3.11 -7.44
C GLY A 162 -12.46 -3.31 -8.58
N LEU A 163 -12.87 -4.04 -9.60
CA LEU A 163 -12.02 -4.32 -10.76
C LEU A 163 -11.59 -3.01 -11.43
N LYS A 164 -10.27 -2.74 -11.44
CA LYS A 164 -9.65 -1.54 -12.00
C LYS A 164 -10.15 -0.20 -11.42
N SER A 165 -10.69 -0.22 -10.20
CA SER A 165 -11.15 1.01 -9.54
C SER A 165 -10.01 1.92 -9.07
N GLY A 166 -8.77 1.44 -9.11
CA GLY A 166 -7.56 2.21 -8.83
C GLY A 166 -7.06 3.10 -9.98
N ASP A 167 -7.68 3.06 -11.18
CA ASP A 167 -7.22 3.82 -12.35
C ASP A 167 -6.90 5.29 -12.08
N PRO A 168 -7.75 6.10 -11.41
CA PRO A 168 -7.46 7.51 -11.18
C PRO A 168 -6.19 7.74 -10.36
N TYR A 169 -5.87 6.81 -9.46
CA TYR A 169 -4.71 6.93 -8.57
C TYR A 169 -3.43 6.48 -9.26
N PHE A 170 -3.48 5.46 -10.10
CA PHE A 170 -2.34 5.08 -10.94
C PHE A 170 -2.02 6.16 -11.98
N GLU A 171 -3.01 6.89 -12.50
CA GLU A 171 -2.80 8.06 -13.33
C GLU A 171 -2.08 9.19 -12.58
N LYS A 172 -2.46 9.47 -11.32
CA LYS A 172 -1.76 10.42 -10.46
C LYS A 172 -0.32 9.96 -10.17
N ALA A 173 -0.10 8.67 -9.87
CA ALA A 173 1.24 8.11 -9.71
C ALA A 173 2.07 8.25 -11.00
N ALA A 174 1.47 8.04 -12.19
CA ALA A 174 2.12 8.23 -13.48
C ALA A 174 2.50 9.69 -13.72
N ASN A 175 1.68 10.65 -13.27
CA ASN A 175 2.02 12.06 -13.32
C ASN A 175 3.26 12.37 -12.48
N VAL A 176 3.33 11.85 -11.25
CA VAL A 176 4.51 11.99 -10.38
C VAL A 176 5.77 11.45 -11.07
N VAL A 177 5.71 10.22 -11.63
CA VAL A 177 6.84 9.62 -12.35
C VAL A 177 7.27 10.49 -13.52
N ARG A 178 6.33 11.02 -14.30
CA ARG A 178 6.61 11.88 -15.46
C ARG A 178 7.34 13.17 -15.06
N MET A 179 6.92 13.81 -14.00
CA MET A 179 7.58 15.01 -13.47
C MET A 179 8.98 14.67 -12.95
N ALA A 180 9.10 13.60 -12.17
CA ALA A 180 10.34 13.23 -11.51
C ALA A 180 11.40 12.66 -12.46
N GLN A 181 11.02 12.08 -13.61
CA GLN A 181 11.97 11.62 -14.63
C GLN A 181 12.89 12.73 -15.17
N THR A 182 12.42 13.97 -15.16
CA THR A 182 13.17 15.13 -15.68
C THR A 182 14.07 15.78 -14.62
N SER A 183 13.92 15.45 -13.34
CA SER A 183 14.68 16.06 -12.24
C SER A 183 16.14 15.60 -12.16
N GLY A 184 16.48 14.46 -12.77
CA GLY A 184 17.80 13.85 -12.63
C GLY A 184 17.96 12.95 -11.41
N GLU A 185 16.96 12.88 -10.53
CA GLU A 185 16.95 12.06 -9.34
C GLU A 185 16.85 10.56 -9.65
N SER A 186 17.40 9.72 -8.77
CA SER A 186 17.48 8.28 -9.00
C SER A 186 16.12 7.57 -8.79
N GLY A 187 15.92 6.45 -9.50
CA GLY A 187 14.77 5.55 -9.30
C GLY A 187 13.51 5.93 -10.07
N TRP A 188 13.56 6.92 -10.98
CA TRP A 188 12.41 7.39 -11.74
C TRP A 188 12.46 7.04 -13.24
N LYS A 189 13.65 6.86 -13.81
CA LYS A 189 13.82 6.67 -15.25
C LYS A 189 13.36 5.26 -15.67
N ALA A 190 12.56 5.20 -16.72
CA ALA A 190 12.19 3.96 -17.37
C ALA A 190 13.43 3.19 -17.84
N PHE A 191 13.40 1.87 -17.75
CA PHE A 191 14.45 0.94 -18.21
C PHE A 191 15.83 1.05 -17.52
N GLU A 192 15.99 1.97 -16.55
CA GLU A 192 17.24 2.10 -15.79
C GLU A 192 17.39 0.94 -14.77
N ASP A 193 16.28 0.53 -14.15
CA ASP A 193 16.24 -0.57 -13.18
C ASP A 193 14.89 -1.29 -13.26
N ARG A 194 14.90 -2.61 -13.18
CA ARG A 194 13.67 -3.42 -13.21
C ARG A 194 12.83 -3.36 -11.92
N LYS A 195 13.35 -2.72 -10.88
CA LYS A 195 12.72 -2.60 -9.55
C LYS A 195 12.60 -1.15 -9.06
N ASN A 196 12.75 -0.19 -9.95
CA ASN A 196 12.54 1.22 -9.61
C ASN A 196 11.05 1.60 -9.67
N ARG A 197 10.72 2.83 -9.30
CA ARG A 197 9.34 3.34 -9.25
C ARG A 197 8.67 3.35 -10.62
N SER A 198 9.40 3.60 -11.70
CA SER A 198 8.85 3.51 -13.06
C SER A 198 8.47 2.08 -13.43
N ALA A 199 9.33 1.10 -13.16
CA ALA A 199 9.03 -0.31 -13.38
C ALA A 199 7.88 -0.80 -12.50
N LEU A 200 7.80 -0.31 -11.25
CA LEU A 200 6.72 -0.62 -10.33
C LEU A 200 5.36 -0.10 -10.83
N LEU A 201 5.34 1.14 -11.34
CA LEU A 201 4.14 1.74 -11.94
C LEU A 201 3.66 0.95 -13.16
N SER A 202 4.58 0.49 -14.02
CA SER A 202 4.25 -0.23 -15.25
C SER A 202 3.44 -1.51 -15.00
N VAL A 203 3.53 -2.11 -13.80
CA VAL A 203 2.68 -3.25 -13.41
C VAL A 203 1.19 -2.90 -13.47
N PHE A 204 0.84 -1.66 -13.19
CA PHE A 204 -0.55 -1.20 -13.09
C PHE A 204 -1.05 -0.45 -14.33
N THR A 205 -0.13 0.01 -15.19
CA THR A 205 -0.46 0.84 -16.37
C THR A 205 -0.26 0.13 -17.70
N ASP A 206 0.59 -0.90 -17.74
CA ASP A 206 0.96 -1.55 -18.99
C ASP A 206 0.09 -2.77 -19.28
N LYS A 207 -0.25 -2.94 -20.56
CA LYS A 207 -1.12 -4.02 -21.01
C LYS A 207 -0.59 -5.44 -20.71
N PRO A 208 0.71 -5.75 -20.83
CA PRO A 208 1.21 -7.09 -20.52
C PRO A 208 0.99 -7.56 -19.08
N THR A 209 0.85 -6.62 -18.14
CA THR A 209 0.65 -6.87 -16.71
C THR A 209 -0.78 -6.59 -16.23
N GLU A 210 -1.69 -6.27 -17.14
CA GLU A 210 -3.10 -5.96 -16.82
C GLU A 210 -3.77 -7.06 -15.99
N GLY A 211 -3.41 -8.33 -16.23
CA GLY A 211 -3.89 -9.49 -15.47
C GLY A 211 -3.52 -9.45 -13.98
N TYR A 212 -2.48 -8.70 -13.58
CA TYR A 212 -2.12 -8.53 -12.17
C TYR A 212 -3.19 -7.76 -11.38
N ARG A 213 -3.81 -6.74 -11.99
CA ARG A 213 -4.90 -5.98 -11.38
C ARG A 213 -6.18 -6.79 -11.25
N GLU A 214 -6.49 -7.60 -12.27
CA GLU A 214 -7.58 -8.58 -12.19
C GLU A 214 -7.34 -9.61 -11.08
N MET A 215 -6.10 -10.08 -10.97
CA MET A 215 -5.69 -10.97 -9.90
C MET A 215 -5.89 -10.33 -8.52
N LEU A 216 -5.51 -9.06 -8.31
CA LEU A 216 -5.73 -8.36 -7.03
C LEU A 216 -7.19 -8.37 -6.63
N TYR A 217 -8.11 -8.02 -7.53
CA TYR A 217 -9.55 -8.04 -7.28
C TYR A 217 -10.04 -9.44 -6.95
N ASN A 218 -9.75 -10.41 -7.81
CA ASN A 218 -10.25 -11.77 -7.66
C ASN A 218 -9.68 -12.45 -6.41
N TYR A 219 -8.40 -12.25 -6.11
CA TYR A 219 -7.73 -12.81 -4.93
C TYR A 219 -8.38 -12.29 -3.64
N HIS A 220 -8.58 -10.98 -3.53
CA HIS A 220 -9.10 -10.37 -2.30
C HIS A 220 -10.63 -10.44 -2.23
N ARG A 221 -11.33 -9.84 -3.20
CA ARG A 221 -12.79 -9.70 -3.14
C ARG A 221 -13.55 -11.00 -3.37
N LEU A 222 -13.11 -11.78 -4.37
CA LEU A 222 -13.77 -13.03 -4.75
C LEU A 222 -13.11 -14.28 -4.13
N GLY A 223 -11.91 -14.13 -3.57
CA GLY A 223 -11.17 -15.17 -2.86
C GLY A 223 -11.29 -15.01 -1.34
N LEU A 224 -10.42 -14.21 -0.72
CA LEU A 224 -10.33 -14.07 0.73
C LEU A 224 -11.65 -13.64 1.39
N ASP A 225 -12.30 -12.59 0.85
CA ASP A 225 -13.56 -12.08 1.43
C ASP A 225 -14.70 -13.10 1.36
N GLN A 226 -14.64 -14.09 0.47
CA GLN A 226 -15.64 -15.15 0.36
C GLN A 226 -15.36 -16.33 1.29
N MET A 227 -14.19 -16.44 1.91
CA MET A 227 -13.83 -17.56 2.78
C MET A 227 -14.70 -17.62 4.05
N SER A 228 -15.24 -16.48 4.50
CA SER A 228 -16.21 -16.45 5.61
C SER A 228 -17.51 -17.17 5.29
N VAL A 229 -17.87 -17.31 4.00
CA VAL A 229 -19.06 -18.03 3.53
C VAL A 229 -18.71 -19.44 3.10
N SER A 230 -17.62 -19.62 2.36
CA SER A 230 -17.14 -20.91 1.88
C SER A 230 -15.62 -20.88 1.67
N VAL A 231 -14.90 -21.54 2.56
CA VAL A 231 -13.44 -21.66 2.50
C VAL A 231 -13.00 -22.30 1.19
N ASP A 232 -13.66 -23.38 0.75
CA ASP A 232 -13.29 -24.12 -0.46
C ASP A 232 -13.51 -23.27 -1.72
N LYS A 233 -14.61 -22.51 -1.79
CA LYS A 233 -14.86 -21.59 -2.92
C LYS A 233 -13.83 -20.46 -2.97
N GLY A 234 -13.55 -19.84 -1.83
CA GLY A 234 -12.54 -18.78 -1.74
C GLY A 234 -11.16 -19.29 -2.15
N ARG A 235 -10.74 -20.45 -1.62
CA ARG A 235 -9.46 -21.08 -1.94
C ARG A 235 -9.36 -21.46 -3.41
N SER A 236 -10.41 -22.07 -4.01
CA SER A 236 -10.45 -22.37 -5.45
C SER A 236 -10.32 -21.11 -6.32
N THR A 237 -10.89 -19.99 -5.89
CA THR A 237 -10.71 -18.71 -6.59
C THR A 237 -9.26 -18.24 -6.51
N ILE A 238 -8.63 -18.30 -5.33
CA ILE A 238 -7.23 -17.94 -5.12
C ILE A 238 -6.30 -18.80 -5.99
N THR A 239 -6.54 -20.13 -6.06
CA THR A 239 -5.76 -21.05 -6.89
C THR A 239 -5.71 -20.61 -8.36
N LYS A 240 -6.85 -20.19 -8.93
CA LYS A 240 -6.91 -19.69 -10.31
C LYS A 240 -6.09 -18.42 -10.53
N GLN A 241 -5.91 -17.60 -9.48
CA GLN A 241 -5.11 -16.38 -9.62
C GLN A 241 -3.61 -16.67 -9.67
N ILE A 242 -3.17 -17.77 -9.05
CA ILE A 242 -1.77 -18.23 -9.15
C ILE A 242 -1.43 -18.62 -10.61
N ASP A 243 -2.40 -19.16 -11.36
CA ASP A 243 -2.22 -19.47 -12.80
C ASP A 243 -2.03 -18.19 -13.64
N LEU A 244 -2.71 -17.08 -13.30
CA LEU A 244 -2.48 -15.80 -13.98
C LEU A 244 -1.07 -15.26 -13.70
N LEU A 245 -0.57 -15.43 -12.48
CA LEU A 245 0.80 -15.05 -12.13
C LEU A 245 1.83 -15.86 -12.92
N LYS A 246 1.54 -17.14 -13.17
CA LYS A 246 2.38 -17.98 -14.02
C LYS A 246 2.43 -17.47 -15.47
N ALA A 247 1.34 -17.00 -16.01
CA ALA A 247 1.32 -16.42 -17.37
C ALA A 247 2.22 -15.17 -17.46
N ILE A 248 2.24 -14.34 -16.43
CA ILE A 248 3.16 -13.18 -16.38
C ILE A 248 4.62 -13.64 -16.27
N TYR A 249 4.89 -14.66 -15.45
CA TYR A 249 6.24 -15.23 -15.31
C TYR A 249 6.74 -15.81 -16.64
N ASP A 250 5.91 -16.53 -17.38
CA ASP A 250 6.27 -17.12 -18.67
C ASP A 250 6.59 -16.03 -19.72
N ALA A 251 5.96 -14.86 -19.60
CA ALA A 251 6.21 -13.71 -20.48
C ALA A 251 7.44 -12.89 -20.07
N ASP A 252 7.62 -12.61 -18.78
CA ASP A 252 8.77 -11.88 -18.19
C ASP A 252 9.09 -12.39 -16.79
N PRO A 253 10.01 -13.37 -16.63
CA PRO A 253 10.37 -13.95 -15.34
C PRO A 253 10.98 -12.95 -14.34
N MET A 254 11.42 -11.79 -14.83
CA MET A 254 12.02 -10.73 -14.01
C MET A 254 11.07 -9.58 -13.69
N ASN A 255 9.79 -9.71 -14.03
CA ASN A 255 8.80 -8.68 -13.76
C ASN A 255 8.68 -8.40 -12.26
N VAL A 256 8.67 -7.13 -11.90
CA VAL A 256 8.66 -6.70 -10.48
C VAL A 256 7.40 -7.16 -9.74
N CYS A 257 6.27 -7.36 -10.43
CA CYS A 257 5.03 -7.85 -9.81
C CYS A 257 5.21 -9.23 -9.15
N LEU A 258 6.10 -10.07 -9.70
CA LEU A 258 6.42 -11.38 -9.10
C LEU A 258 7.08 -11.22 -7.73
N THR A 259 8.00 -10.24 -7.59
CA THR A 259 8.60 -9.90 -6.30
C THR A 259 7.56 -9.34 -5.33
N MET A 260 6.71 -8.42 -5.80
CA MET A 260 5.64 -7.83 -4.98
C MET A 260 4.68 -8.90 -4.44
N PHE A 261 4.23 -9.81 -5.31
CA PHE A 261 3.36 -10.90 -4.91
C PHE A 261 4.04 -11.84 -3.91
N LYS A 262 5.28 -12.24 -4.19
CA LYS A 262 6.08 -13.08 -3.30
C LYS A 262 6.15 -12.50 -1.89
N ASP A 263 6.54 -11.24 -1.78
CA ASP A 263 6.80 -10.59 -0.51
C ASP A 263 5.52 -10.26 0.27
N ALA A 264 4.38 -10.12 -0.42
CA ALA A 264 3.09 -9.86 0.21
C ALA A 264 2.28 -11.14 0.53
N LYS A 265 2.42 -12.22 -0.27
CA LYS A 265 1.42 -13.29 -0.30
C LYS A 265 1.92 -14.70 0.04
N LEU A 266 3.22 -15.01 -0.05
CA LEU A 266 3.64 -16.42 0.15
C LEU A 266 3.30 -16.97 1.53
N ASP A 267 3.45 -16.18 2.61
CA ASP A 267 3.11 -16.65 3.96
C ASP A 267 1.58 -16.78 4.14
N GLU A 268 0.82 -15.90 3.51
CA GLU A 268 -0.64 -16.00 3.49
C GLU A 268 -1.10 -17.27 2.77
N LEU A 269 -0.49 -17.59 1.62
CA LEU A 269 -0.80 -18.82 0.89
C LEU A 269 -0.46 -20.09 1.69
N VAL A 270 0.65 -20.11 2.42
CA VAL A 270 0.95 -21.20 3.35
C VAL A 270 -0.22 -21.43 4.31
N ASN A 271 -0.76 -20.36 4.89
CA ASN A 271 -1.89 -20.46 5.83
C ASN A 271 -3.20 -20.85 5.12
N VAL A 272 -3.49 -20.29 3.95
CA VAL A 272 -4.69 -20.57 3.15
C VAL A 272 -4.78 -22.05 2.79
N TYR A 273 -3.64 -22.67 2.44
CA TYR A 273 -3.61 -24.08 2.02
C TYR A 273 -3.30 -25.06 3.15
N SER A 274 -3.01 -24.63 4.36
CA SER A 274 -2.65 -25.50 5.48
C SER A 274 -3.69 -26.60 5.77
N LYS A 275 -4.98 -26.32 5.53
CA LYS A 275 -6.11 -27.26 5.70
C LYS A 275 -6.73 -27.74 4.40
N ALA A 276 -6.08 -27.50 3.26
CA ALA A 276 -6.50 -28.02 1.97
C ALA A 276 -6.25 -29.54 1.89
N ASN A 277 -6.93 -30.23 0.95
CA ASN A 277 -6.63 -31.62 0.68
C ASN A 277 -5.23 -31.78 0.05
N SER A 278 -4.68 -33.00 0.11
CA SER A 278 -3.30 -33.25 -0.36
C SER A 278 -3.08 -32.96 -1.84
N SER A 279 -4.07 -33.24 -2.69
CA SER A 279 -3.98 -32.99 -4.13
C SER A 279 -3.94 -31.50 -4.45
N GLU A 280 -4.76 -30.70 -3.77
CA GLU A 280 -4.77 -29.24 -3.91
C GLU A 280 -3.45 -28.62 -3.43
N ARG A 281 -2.94 -29.08 -2.28
CA ARG A 281 -1.65 -28.61 -1.74
C ARG A 281 -0.49 -28.94 -2.68
N GLU A 282 -0.46 -30.15 -3.24
CA GLU A 282 0.59 -30.55 -4.19
C GLU A 282 0.57 -29.69 -5.45
N SER A 283 -0.60 -29.52 -6.06
CA SER A 283 -0.75 -28.71 -7.28
C SER A 283 -0.32 -27.26 -7.08
N VAL A 284 -0.71 -26.65 -5.98
CA VAL A 284 -0.33 -25.26 -5.66
C VAL A 284 1.15 -25.15 -5.34
N TYR A 285 1.70 -26.13 -4.59
CA TYR A 285 3.13 -26.18 -4.32
C TYR A 285 3.95 -26.26 -5.62
N GLU A 286 3.60 -27.12 -6.55
CA GLU A 286 4.31 -27.27 -7.83
C GLU A 286 4.30 -25.97 -8.63
N THR A 287 3.15 -25.31 -8.73
CA THR A 287 3.04 -24.02 -9.44
C THR A 287 3.87 -22.92 -8.76
N LEU A 288 3.76 -22.78 -7.44
CA LEU A 288 4.51 -21.76 -6.70
C LEU A 288 6.02 -22.06 -6.68
N TYR A 289 6.42 -23.33 -6.63
CA TYR A 289 7.83 -23.72 -6.68
C TYR A 289 8.45 -23.41 -8.05
N ALA A 290 7.69 -23.59 -9.14
CA ALA A 290 8.14 -23.19 -10.47
C ALA A 290 8.36 -21.67 -10.58
N LEU A 291 7.54 -20.88 -9.91
CA LEU A 291 7.68 -19.41 -9.88
C LEU A 291 8.80 -18.93 -8.93
N TYR A 292 8.96 -19.58 -7.78
CA TYR A 292 9.82 -19.15 -6.68
C TYR A 292 10.70 -20.30 -6.14
N PRO A 293 11.61 -20.86 -6.93
CA PRO A 293 12.40 -22.02 -6.51
C PRO A 293 13.31 -21.75 -5.30
N THR A 294 13.68 -20.49 -5.08
CA THR A 294 14.48 -20.08 -3.90
C THR A 294 13.69 -20.07 -2.60
N GLU A 295 12.36 -20.11 -2.66
CA GLU A 295 11.45 -20.10 -1.50
C GLU A 295 11.04 -21.52 -1.05
N GLN A 296 11.78 -22.54 -1.45
CA GLN A 296 11.46 -23.94 -1.18
C GLN A 296 11.13 -24.24 0.27
N THR A 297 11.91 -23.73 1.20
CA THR A 297 11.70 -23.94 2.65
C THR A 297 10.34 -23.42 3.11
N ARG A 298 9.93 -22.24 2.61
CA ARG A 298 8.63 -21.64 2.90
C ARG A 298 7.50 -22.46 2.24
N LEU A 299 7.65 -22.78 0.96
CA LEU A 299 6.65 -23.50 0.17
C LEU A 299 6.44 -24.95 0.65
N ASN A 300 7.46 -25.61 1.17
CA ASN A 300 7.33 -26.95 1.77
C ASN A 300 6.29 -27.01 2.90
N LYS A 301 5.98 -25.88 3.56
CA LYS A 301 4.94 -25.81 4.57
C LYS A 301 3.53 -25.95 3.96
N ILE A 302 3.33 -25.63 2.67
CA ILE A 302 2.09 -25.90 1.95
C ILE A 302 1.93 -27.40 1.79
N LYS A 303 2.99 -28.10 1.36
CA LYS A 303 2.98 -29.54 1.12
C LYS A 303 2.84 -30.34 2.41
N ASN A 304 3.54 -29.92 3.46
CA ASN A 304 3.63 -30.60 4.75
C ASN A 304 3.29 -29.64 5.91
N PRO A 305 2.01 -29.30 6.13
CA PRO A 305 1.61 -28.32 7.13
C PRO A 305 1.91 -28.76 8.58
N ASP A 306 2.02 -30.04 8.86
CA ASP A 306 2.25 -30.60 10.21
C ASP A 306 3.72 -30.46 10.69
N ASN A 307 4.64 -30.04 9.80
CA ASN A 307 6.05 -29.80 10.12
C ASN A 307 6.34 -28.33 10.53
N THR A 308 5.32 -27.58 10.95
CA THR A 308 5.45 -26.19 11.41
C THR A 308 5.59 -26.12 12.94
N ASN A 309 6.65 -26.71 13.51
CA ASN A 309 7.10 -26.45 14.87
C ASN A 309 8.31 -25.53 14.87
#